data_ac2b117076b906cd7db4105ab4cc9109
#
_entry.id   ac2b117076b906cd7db4105ab4cc9109
#
_cell.length_a   1.000
_cell.length_b   1.000
_cell.length_c   1.000
_cell.angle_alpha   90.00
_cell.angle_beta   90.00
_cell.angle_gamma   90.00
#
_symmetry.space_group_name_H-M   'P 1'
#
loop_
_entity.id
_entity.type
_entity.pdbx_description
1 polymer ?
#
loop_
_entity_poly.entity_id
_entity_poly.type
_entity_poly.pdbx_seq_one_letter_code
_entity_poly.pdbx_strand_id
1 'polypeptide(L)'
;MGKQGFKQSDGDSAFESFRYQFKYQKMVHGSDHKKLGSFKGGYVGKRHNWLQKHFSSIVFTFALMGFLFLLDSIMGSIFEPSVVTQSSSRSEKNSSDTLGDDGSKNAVQMYGRLASMASSALVERELKQDESKFWKESYRQASVWSPCADRKDLPRAENLQRNNGYILVSANGGLNQQRVAVCNAVAVASLLNATLVIPRFLFSNVWKDPSQFGDIYQEDYFMQTLKDDVNIVKDLPPHLKSLDFKEIGSLVTDADISKEATPAEYIEKIFPILLKNGVVHFLGYGNRLGFDPLPSDLQRLRCKCNYHALKFVPKIQETGSLLIRRIRKYAGPRRKLDKQLLGNFITGPQSNGSDMDISQVNYIALHLRFEVDMVAYSLCEFGGGHIEKTELQAYREDHFPLLMQRLKKSKPISAEELRSSGRCPLTPEEAALVLSALGFTSDTYIYLAGSQIYGGESRMLPLTNLYPHLITKEDLLTPYELAPFKNFSSQLAALDFIACATADVFAITDSGSQLSSLVSGFRTYYGGGRAPTLRPSKMRLAEILSENHTISWKDFEARVTNMIAEAQTVRLRGWGRSIYKQPRCHECMCRFQ
;
A
#
# COMPACT_ATOMS: atom_id res chain seq x y z
N MET A 1 -15.08 16.00 39.82
CA MET A 1 -14.50 16.78 38.70
C MET A 1 -13.94 15.78 37.67
N GLY A 2 -14.70 15.55 36.64
CA GLY A 2 -14.46 14.47 35.66
C GLY A 2 -13.41 14.84 34.62
N LYS A 3 -12.46 13.94 34.42
CA LYS A 3 -11.59 13.94 33.25
C LYS A 3 -12.27 13.14 32.13
N GLN A 4 -12.86 13.82 31.16
CA GLN A 4 -13.28 13.22 29.91
C GLN A 4 -12.03 12.97 29.05
N GLY A 5 -11.72 11.70 28.85
CA GLY A 5 -10.67 11.27 27.92
C GLY A 5 -11.19 11.34 26.48
N PHE A 6 -10.59 12.17 25.66
CA PHE A 6 -10.78 12.18 24.21
C PHE A 6 -10.24 10.88 23.61
N LYS A 7 -11.11 10.00 23.16
CA LYS A 7 -10.76 8.86 22.31
C LYS A 7 -10.57 9.34 20.87
N GLN A 8 -9.34 9.43 20.41
CA GLN A 8 -8.98 9.74 19.04
C GLN A 8 -9.07 8.46 18.19
N SER A 9 -10.05 8.39 17.30
CA SER A 9 -10.39 7.21 16.48
C SER A 9 -9.63 7.13 15.15
N ASP A 10 -8.32 7.35 15.14
CA ASP A 10 -7.52 7.32 13.90
C ASP A 10 -7.16 5.89 13.40
N GLY A 11 -7.66 4.84 14.05
CA GLY A 11 -7.31 3.45 13.74
C GLY A 11 -8.28 2.68 12.83
N ASP A 12 -9.52 3.08 12.78
CA ASP A 12 -10.59 2.22 12.26
C ASP A 12 -10.76 2.26 10.74
N SER A 13 -10.43 3.35 10.05
CA SER A 13 -10.68 3.46 8.60
C SER A 13 -9.68 2.66 7.73
N ALA A 14 -8.41 2.58 8.15
CA ALA A 14 -7.40 1.77 7.47
C ALA A 14 -7.65 0.27 7.65
N PHE A 15 -8.20 -0.11 8.80
CA PHE A 15 -8.52 -1.48 9.16
C PHE A 15 -9.76 -2.01 8.42
N GLU A 16 -10.75 -1.18 8.19
CA GLU A 16 -11.97 -1.52 7.44
C GLU A 16 -11.67 -1.76 5.96
N SER A 17 -10.86 -0.94 5.31
CA SER A 17 -10.44 -1.11 3.92
C SER A 17 -9.75 -2.48 3.69
N PHE A 18 -8.96 -2.94 4.66
CA PHE A 18 -8.27 -4.23 4.59
C PHE A 18 -9.21 -5.44 4.74
N ARG A 19 -10.22 -5.33 5.57
CA ARG A 19 -11.26 -6.35 5.75
C ARG A 19 -12.02 -6.66 4.45
N TYR A 20 -12.13 -5.69 3.57
CA TYR A 20 -12.91 -5.79 2.34
C TYR A 20 -12.19 -6.53 1.22
N GLN A 21 -10.93 -6.28 0.96
CA GLN A 21 -10.18 -7.02 -0.05
C GLN A 21 -10.15 -8.53 0.25
N PHE A 22 -10.07 -8.90 1.54
CA PHE A 22 -10.09 -10.29 1.97
C PHE A 22 -11.45 -10.99 1.82
N LYS A 23 -12.55 -10.28 2.04
CA LYS A 23 -13.89 -10.86 1.87
C LYS A 23 -14.29 -11.06 0.41
N TYR A 24 -13.75 -10.25 -0.48
CA TYR A 24 -13.96 -10.37 -1.92
C TYR A 24 -13.32 -11.66 -2.48
N GLN A 25 -12.11 -11.99 -2.06
CA GLN A 25 -11.46 -13.26 -2.45
C GLN A 25 -12.22 -14.50 -1.96
N LYS A 26 -12.90 -14.41 -0.81
CA LYS A 26 -13.68 -15.52 -0.25
C LYS A 26 -14.93 -15.86 -1.07
N MET A 27 -15.49 -14.90 -1.82
CA MET A 27 -16.68 -15.14 -2.66
C MET A 27 -16.36 -15.79 -4.01
N VAL A 28 -15.16 -15.61 -4.53
CA VAL A 28 -14.76 -16.23 -5.81
C VAL A 28 -14.44 -17.73 -5.63
N HIS A 29 -14.22 -18.20 -4.39
CA HIS A 29 -13.83 -19.60 -4.08
C HIS A 29 -14.74 -20.30 -3.06
N GLY A 30 -15.88 -19.73 -2.72
CA GLY A 30 -16.77 -20.25 -1.69
C GLY A 30 -17.90 -21.10 -2.24
N SER A 31 -17.75 -22.41 -2.18
CA SER A 31 -18.87 -23.34 -2.21
C SER A 31 -19.68 -23.23 -0.92
N ASP A 32 -21.01 -23.17 -1.07
CA ASP A 32 -22.02 -23.15 -0.01
C ASP A 32 -21.82 -24.22 1.07
N HIS A 33 -21.68 -23.81 2.31
CA HIS A 33 -21.96 -24.66 3.47
C HIS A 33 -23.12 -24.08 4.27
N LYS A 34 -24.31 -24.62 4.01
CA LYS A 34 -25.47 -24.48 4.89
C LYS A 34 -25.21 -25.24 6.21
N LYS A 35 -25.48 -24.58 7.32
CA LYS A 35 -25.53 -25.17 8.66
C LYS A 35 -26.52 -26.36 8.68
N LEU A 36 -26.07 -27.53 9.09
CA LEU A 36 -26.90 -28.68 9.39
C LEU A 36 -27.26 -28.67 10.87
N GLY A 37 -28.54 -28.48 11.16
CA GLY A 37 -29.13 -28.80 12.44
C GLY A 37 -29.35 -30.31 12.55
N SER A 38 -29.08 -30.85 13.72
CA SER A 38 -29.29 -32.25 14.10
C SER A 38 -30.78 -32.61 14.01
N PHE A 39 -31.13 -33.64 13.24
CA PHE A 39 -32.33 -34.49 13.47
C PHE A 39 -32.06 -35.91 13.01
N LYS A 40 -32.39 -36.86 13.91
CA LYS A 40 -32.33 -38.32 13.74
C LYS A 40 -33.53 -38.81 12.87
N GLY A 41 -33.30 -39.82 12.06
CA GLY A 41 -34.34 -40.71 11.61
C GLY A 41 -34.40 -40.92 10.10
N GLY A 42 -34.21 -42.17 9.68
CA GLY A 42 -34.06 -42.69 8.35
C GLY A 42 -35.14 -42.38 7.31
N TYR A 43 -34.72 -42.47 6.08
CA TYR A 43 -35.39 -43.19 4.98
C TYR A 43 -34.49 -43.17 3.74
N VAL A 44 -34.22 -44.39 3.26
CA VAL A 44 -33.52 -44.64 2.00
C VAL A 44 -34.53 -44.52 0.85
N GLY A 45 -34.09 -43.90 -0.24
CA GLY A 45 -34.74 -44.02 -1.55
C GLY A 45 -35.49 -42.77 -2.03
N LYS A 46 -34.89 -42.05 -2.97
CA LYS A 46 -35.47 -41.28 -4.10
C LYS A 46 -34.54 -40.14 -4.60
N ARG A 47 -33.36 -40.46 -5.05
CA ARG A 47 -32.48 -39.49 -5.69
C ARG A 47 -32.20 -39.69 -7.19
N HIS A 48 -32.80 -40.73 -7.80
CA HIS A 48 -32.51 -41.04 -9.21
C HIS A 48 -33.49 -40.46 -10.23
N ASN A 49 -34.68 -40.00 -9.83
CA ASN A 49 -35.72 -39.57 -10.78
C ASN A 49 -35.72 -38.07 -11.14
N TRP A 50 -34.99 -37.20 -10.43
CA TRP A 50 -35.00 -35.76 -10.74
C TRP A 50 -34.11 -35.43 -11.95
N LEU A 51 -32.93 -36.00 -12.03
CA LEU A 51 -31.97 -35.79 -13.12
C LEU A 51 -32.51 -36.33 -14.46
N GLN A 52 -33.17 -37.48 -14.48
CA GLN A 52 -33.79 -38.01 -15.70
C GLN A 52 -34.98 -37.16 -16.19
N LYS A 53 -35.71 -36.55 -15.30
CA LYS A 53 -36.88 -35.71 -15.65
C LYS A 53 -36.50 -34.35 -16.25
N HIS A 54 -35.28 -33.84 -15.97
CA HIS A 54 -34.82 -32.54 -16.43
C HIS A 54 -33.62 -32.59 -17.39
N PHE A 55 -33.19 -33.80 -17.75
CA PHE A 55 -32.04 -33.97 -18.66
C PHE A 55 -32.24 -33.30 -20.00
N SER A 56 -33.44 -33.42 -20.58
CA SER A 56 -33.79 -32.78 -21.85
C SER A 56 -33.77 -31.25 -21.78
N SER A 57 -34.26 -30.67 -20.68
CA SER A 57 -34.20 -29.22 -20.47
C SER A 57 -32.77 -28.69 -20.29
N ILE A 58 -31.92 -29.43 -19.60
CA ILE A 58 -30.50 -29.07 -19.38
C ILE A 58 -29.75 -29.12 -20.71
N VAL A 59 -29.93 -30.16 -21.50
CA VAL A 59 -29.33 -30.28 -22.83
C VAL A 59 -29.78 -29.17 -23.76
N PHE A 60 -31.09 -28.83 -23.73
CA PHE A 60 -31.62 -27.72 -24.53
C PHE A 60 -31.03 -26.36 -24.13
N THR A 61 -30.84 -26.12 -22.84
CA THR A 61 -30.22 -24.87 -22.33
C THR A 61 -28.79 -24.74 -22.77
N PHE A 62 -28.01 -25.80 -22.72
CA PHE A 62 -26.63 -25.81 -23.22
C PHE A 62 -26.53 -25.66 -24.73
N ALA A 63 -27.44 -26.27 -25.48
CA ALA A 63 -27.49 -26.11 -26.93
C ALA A 63 -27.88 -24.68 -27.34
N LEU A 64 -28.80 -24.05 -26.60
CA LEU A 64 -29.20 -22.65 -26.82
C LEU A 64 -28.04 -21.67 -26.49
N MET A 65 -27.33 -21.90 -25.40
CA MET A 65 -26.13 -21.11 -25.07
C MET A 65 -25.04 -21.26 -26.11
N GLY A 66 -24.78 -22.47 -26.60
CA GLY A 66 -23.83 -22.72 -27.68
C GLY A 66 -24.21 -22.01 -28.98
N PHE A 67 -25.51 -22.00 -29.32
CA PHE A 67 -26.00 -21.31 -30.50
C PHE A 67 -25.90 -19.77 -30.38
N LEU A 68 -26.18 -19.20 -29.22
CA LEU A 68 -25.99 -17.77 -28.95
C LEU A 68 -24.52 -17.37 -29.03
N PHE A 69 -23.62 -18.23 -28.55
CA PHE A 69 -22.17 -17.99 -28.66
C PHE A 69 -21.66 -18.02 -30.10
N LEU A 70 -22.22 -18.91 -30.95
CA LEU A 70 -21.93 -18.97 -32.37
C LEU A 70 -22.47 -17.74 -33.11
N LEU A 71 -23.65 -17.24 -32.76
CA LEU A 71 -24.20 -16.01 -33.33
C LEU A 71 -23.37 -14.78 -32.99
N ASP A 72 -22.88 -14.67 -31.74
CA ASP A 72 -22.01 -13.58 -31.29
C ASP A 72 -20.65 -13.62 -32.03
N SER A 73 -20.10 -14.81 -32.22
CA SER A 73 -18.85 -15.02 -32.98
C SER A 73 -19.00 -14.68 -34.47
N ILE A 74 -20.14 -14.91 -35.08
CA ILE A 74 -20.42 -14.57 -36.49
C ILE A 74 -20.67 -13.05 -36.63
N MET A 75 -21.35 -12.42 -35.66
CA MET A 75 -21.56 -10.98 -35.67
C MET A 75 -20.25 -10.20 -35.48
N GLY A 76 -19.33 -10.69 -34.65
CA GLY A 76 -18.00 -10.11 -34.46
C GLY A 76 -17.12 -10.17 -35.73
N SER A 77 -17.38 -11.14 -36.63
CA SER A 77 -16.60 -11.32 -37.89
C SER A 77 -17.09 -10.43 -39.05
N ILE A 78 -18.26 -9.79 -38.91
CA ILE A 78 -18.87 -8.96 -39.97
C ILE A 78 -18.58 -7.46 -39.78
N PHE A 79 -18.11 -7.04 -38.61
CA PHE A 79 -17.79 -5.64 -38.28
C PHE A 79 -16.31 -5.43 -37.94
N GLU A 80 -15.39 -5.71 -38.89
CA GLU A 80 -14.05 -5.12 -38.88
C GLU A 80 -14.07 -3.82 -39.69
N PRO A 81 -13.73 -2.65 -39.08
CA PRO A 81 -13.53 -1.42 -39.85
C PRO A 81 -12.14 -1.45 -40.50
N SER A 82 -12.13 -1.43 -41.82
CA SER A 82 -10.94 -1.31 -42.67
C SER A 82 -10.19 -0.01 -42.36
N VAL A 83 -8.93 -0.15 -42.00
CA VAL A 83 -7.98 0.97 -41.90
C VAL A 83 -7.61 1.39 -43.32
N VAL A 84 -8.07 2.56 -43.75
CA VAL A 84 -7.60 3.21 -44.99
C VAL A 84 -6.56 4.26 -44.61
N THR A 85 -5.33 3.98 -44.97
CA THR A 85 -4.23 4.95 -45.06
C THR A 85 -4.47 5.86 -46.28
N GLN A 86 -4.56 7.17 -46.09
CA GLN A 86 -4.32 8.12 -47.17
C GLN A 86 -3.47 9.30 -46.72
N SER A 87 -2.42 9.49 -47.50
CA SER A 87 -1.44 10.57 -47.46
C SER A 87 -1.96 11.85 -48.10
N SER A 88 -1.55 12.95 -47.48
CA SER A 88 -1.32 14.34 -47.98
C SER A 88 -2.01 14.83 -49.24
N SER A 89 -2.66 15.98 -49.13
CA SER A 89 -2.33 17.16 -49.94
C SER A 89 -3.02 18.41 -49.43
N ARG A 90 -2.26 19.47 -49.50
CA ARG A 90 -2.46 20.88 -49.08
C ARG A 90 -3.43 21.58 -50.03
N SER A 91 -4.42 22.33 -49.54
CA SER A 91 -4.96 23.50 -50.22
C SER A 91 -5.65 24.44 -49.27
N GLU A 92 -5.25 25.69 -49.32
CA GLU A 92 -5.85 26.88 -48.65
C GLU A 92 -7.23 27.22 -49.25
N LYS A 93 -8.20 27.65 -48.46
CA LYS A 93 -8.85 28.97 -48.53
C LYS A 93 -10.12 29.10 -47.65
N ASN A 94 -10.06 30.14 -46.85
CA ASN A 94 -11.06 31.15 -46.47
C ASN A 94 -12.46 30.78 -45.90
N SER A 95 -12.58 31.26 -44.67
CA SER A 95 -13.58 32.15 -44.07
C SER A 95 -14.95 31.60 -43.65
N SER A 96 -15.18 31.88 -42.43
CA SER A 96 -16.39 32.29 -41.70
C SER A 96 -16.97 31.31 -40.72
N ASP A 97 -16.90 31.74 -39.47
CA ASP A 97 -17.80 31.55 -38.33
C ASP A 97 -18.51 30.20 -38.16
N THR A 98 -17.91 29.37 -37.28
CA THR A 98 -18.66 28.59 -36.29
C THR A 98 -17.74 28.34 -35.10
N LEU A 99 -18.22 28.58 -33.89
CA LEU A 99 -17.59 28.32 -32.60
C LEU A 99 -17.02 26.91 -32.58
N GLY A 100 -15.70 26.79 -32.76
CA GLY A 100 -14.95 25.57 -32.51
C GLY A 100 -14.87 25.32 -31.01
N ASP A 101 -15.42 24.20 -30.58
CA ASP A 101 -15.17 23.57 -29.29
C ASP A 101 -13.67 23.23 -29.23
N ASP A 102 -12.87 24.18 -28.75
CA ASP A 102 -11.47 23.98 -28.43
C ASP A 102 -11.45 23.10 -27.20
N GLY A 103 -11.12 21.82 -27.40
CA GLY A 103 -11.06 20.79 -26.36
C GLY A 103 -9.99 21.09 -25.30
N SER A 104 -10.02 22.25 -24.71
CA SER A 104 -9.36 22.61 -23.47
C SER A 104 -9.89 21.69 -22.40
N LYS A 105 -9.10 20.66 -22.05
CA LYS A 105 -9.39 19.77 -20.93
C LYS A 105 -9.49 20.60 -19.65
N ASN A 106 -10.71 20.95 -19.25
CA ASN A 106 -10.95 21.72 -18.04
C ASN A 106 -10.42 20.95 -16.83
N ALA A 107 -9.64 21.63 -16.00
CA ALA A 107 -9.14 21.06 -14.75
C ALA A 107 -10.29 20.71 -13.81
N VAL A 108 -10.28 19.50 -13.26
CA VAL A 108 -11.23 19.11 -12.20
C VAL A 108 -10.63 19.56 -10.87
N GLN A 109 -11.18 20.64 -10.33
CA GLN A 109 -10.71 21.28 -9.09
C GLN A 109 -11.87 21.64 -8.17
N MET A 110 -11.58 21.67 -6.86
CA MET A 110 -12.54 21.98 -5.79
C MET A 110 -12.20 23.33 -5.11
N TYR A 111 -10.96 23.78 -5.22
CA TYR A 111 -10.41 24.90 -4.46
C TYR A 111 -9.68 25.91 -5.36
N GLY A 112 -10.25 26.22 -6.52
CA GLY A 112 -9.63 27.07 -7.55
C GLY A 112 -9.13 28.44 -7.05
N ARG A 113 -9.86 29.07 -6.09
CA ARG A 113 -9.42 30.32 -5.46
C ARG A 113 -8.10 30.13 -4.67
N LEU A 114 -8.02 29.07 -3.85
CA LEU A 114 -6.80 28.76 -3.10
C LEU A 114 -5.64 28.37 -4.04
N ALA A 115 -5.91 27.64 -5.12
CA ALA A 115 -4.92 27.30 -6.13
C ALA A 115 -4.34 28.55 -6.82
N SER A 116 -5.18 29.54 -7.15
CA SER A 116 -4.74 30.83 -7.69
C SER A 116 -3.87 31.59 -6.69
N MET A 117 -4.26 31.63 -5.42
CA MET A 117 -3.46 32.27 -4.36
C MET A 117 -2.14 31.53 -4.13
N ALA A 118 -2.14 30.21 -4.19
CA ALA A 118 -0.92 29.39 -4.11
C ALA A 118 0.06 29.72 -5.24
N SER A 119 -0.43 29.83 -6.48
CA SER A 119 0.38 30.22 -7.63
C SER A 119 1.05 31.57 -7.42
N SER A 120 0.30 32.58 -6.98
CA SER A 120 0.85 33.91 -6.67
C SER A 120 1.90 33.87 -5.56
N ALA A 121 1.63 33.10 -4.51
CA ALA A 121 2.56 32.95 -3.38
C ALA A 121 3.87 32.24 -3.78
N LEU A 122 3.82 31.26 -4.68
CA LEU A 122 5.01 30.57 -5.20
C LEU A 122 5.91 31.54 -5.95
N VAL A 123 5.36 32.35 -6.86
CA VAL A 123 6.12 33.39 -7.60
C VAL A 123 6.78 34.38 -6.64
N GLU A 124 6.06 34.84 -5.62
CA GLU A 124 6.62 35.77 -4.63
C GLU A 124 7.78 35.17 -3.83
N ARG A 125 7.71 33.88 -3.51
CA ARG A 125 8.78 33.16 -2.78
C ARG A 125 10.03 32.94 -3.62
N GLU A 126 9.88 32.57 -4.89
CA GLU A 126 11.02 32.42 -5.81
C GLU A 126 11.84 33.71 -5.90
N LEU A 127 11.16 34.87 -5.82
CA LEU A 127 11.82 36.18 -5.80
C LEU A 127 12.54 36.48 -4.46
N LYS A 128 12.05 35.95 -3.32
CA LYS A 128 12.55 36.28 -1.99
C LYS A 128 13.57 35.28 -1.43
N GLN A 129 13.77 34.11 -2.05
CA GLN A 129 14.62 33.01 -1.56
C GLN A 129 14.43 32.66 -0.07
N ASP A 130 13.19 32.52 0.37
CA ASP A 130 12.85 32.25 1.77
C ASP A 130 13.17 30.79 2.13
N GLU A 131 14.20 30.57 2.99
CA GLU A 131 14.54 29.28 3.52
C GLU A 131 13.51 28.80 4.56
N SER A 132 12.86 27.67 4.30
CA SER A 132 11.89 27.08 5.23
C SER A 132 12.58 26.50 6.48
N LYS A 133 12.45 27.17 7.62
CA LYS A 133 12.97 26.76 8.94
C LYS A 133 12.22 25.61 9.61
N PHE A 134 11.27 25.02 8.91
CA PHE A 134 10.24 24.13 9.44
C PHE A 134 10.75 22.81 10.10
N TRP A 135 11.96 22.34 9.73
CA TRP A 135 12.41 20.98 10.07
C TRP A 135 13.36 20.88 11.27
N LYS A 136 13.83 21.99 11.84
CA LYS A 136 14.98 21.99 12.77
C LYS A 136 14.69 21.39 14.14
N GLU A 137 13.49 21.50 14.68
CA GLU A 137 13.21 21.17 16.08
C GLU A 137 12.90 19.69 16.35
N SER A 138 12.16 19.03 15.45
CA SER A 138 11.85 17.60 15.56
C SER A 138 13.07 16.68 15.37
N TYR A 139 14.12 17.20 14.74
CA TYR A 139 15.35 16.46 14.47
C TYR A 139 16.11 16.05 15.75
N ARG A 140 16.28 16.94 16.73
CA ARG A 140 17.00 16.65 17.97
C ARG A 140 16.37 15.51 18.77
N GLN A 141 15.03 15.49 18.85
CA GLN A 141 14.30 14.46 19.57
C GLN A 141 14.32 13.11 18.84
N ALA A 142 14.41 13.12 17.51
CA ALA A 142 14.44 11.92 16.71
C ALA A 142 15.84 11.29 16.65
N SER A 143 16.91 12.09 16.69
CA SER A 143 18.30 11.64 16.53
C SER A 143 18.81 10.75 17.67
N VAL A 144 18.22 10.85 18.86
CA VAL A 144 18.58 10.01 20.01
C VAL A 144 18.12 8.55 19.86
N TRP A 145 17.30 8.25 18.84
CA TRP A 145 16.81 6.92 18.56
C TRP A 145 17.61 6.25 17.45
N SER A 146 18.12 5.03 17.70
CA SER A 146 18.87 4.24 16.72
C SER A 146 18.30 2.85 16.56
N PRO A 147 18.43 2.25 15.35
CA PRO A 147 18.11 0.85 15.11
C PRO A 147 18.81 -0.08 16.10
N CYS A 148 18.08 -1.02 16.71
CA CYS A 148 18.67 -2.05 17.57
C CYS A 148 17.89 -3.36 17.61
N ALA A 149 17.00 -3.62 16.63
CA ALA A 149 16.27 -4.88 16.59
C ALA A 149 17.17 -6.09 16.28
N ASP A 150 18.35 -5.86 15.73
CA ASP A 150 19.39 -6.85 15.43
C ASP A 150 20.36 -7.10 16.59
N ARG A 151 20.15 -6.45 17.75
CA ARG A 151 20.98 -6.69 18.93
C ARG A 151 20.95 -8.17 19.32
N LYS A 152 22.08 -8.68 19.75
CA LYS A 152 22.19 -10.01 20.32
C LYS A 152 21.71 -9.94 21.75
N ASP A 153 20.47 -10.32 21.99
CA ASP A 153 20.01 -10.63 23.34
C ASP A 153 20.63 -11.97 23.77
N LEU A 154 20.63 -12.25 25.08
CA LEU A 154 21.19 -13.48 25.67
C LEU A 154 20.72 -14.72 24.89
N PRO A 155 21.56 -15.75 24.76
CA PRO A 155 21.30 -16.87 23.88
C PRO A 155 19.97 -17.53 24.22
N ARG A 156 19.11 -17.69 23.23
CA ARG A 156 17.94 -18.57 23.24
C ARG A 156 18.41 -20.02 23.10
N ALA A 157 19.37 -20.41 23.99
CA ALA A 157 20.34 -21.47 23.74
C ALA A 157 19.80 -22.90 23.74
N GLU A 158 18.59 -23.19 24.23
CA GLU A 158 18.20 -24.59 24.42
C GLU A 158 16.94 -25.02 23.64
N ASN A 159 16.13 -24.12 23.14
CA ASN A 159 14.86 -24.47 22.51
C ASN A 159 14.92 -24.71 20.99
N LEU A 160 16.00 -24.32 20.30
CA LEU A 160 16.16 -24.55 18.84
C LEU A 160 16.35 -26.04 18.47
N GLN A 161 16.67 -26.90 19.43
CA GLN A 161 16.88 -28.32 19.16
C GLN A 161 15.59 -29.13 18.98
N ARG A 162 14.43 -28.64 19.44
CA ARG A 162 13.13 -29.31 19.26
C ARG A 162 12.35 -28.60 18.17
N ASN A 163 12.30 -29.17 16.98
CA ASN A 163 11.42 -28.70 15.90
C ASN A 163 10.03 -29.35 16.08
N ASN A 164 9.00 -28.55 16.34
CA ASN A 164 7.63 -29.02 16.49
C ASN A 164 6.92 -29.29 15.15
N GLY A 165 7.57 -29.03 14.03
CA GLY A 165 7.02 -29.20 12.69
C GLY A 165 7.32 -28.04 11.76
N TYR A 166 6.61 -27.99 10.64
CA TYR A 166 6.85 -27.03 9.56
C TYR A 166 5.67 -26.07 9.38
N ILE A 167 5.98 -24.83 9.11
CA ILE A 167 4.99 -23.80 8.79
C ILE A 167 5.18 -23.33 7.35
N LEU A 168 4.13 -23.49 6.53
CA LEU A 168 4.01 -22.91 5.21
C LEU A 168 3.11 -21.68 5.29
N VAL A 169 3.45 -20.64 4.53
CA VAL A 169 2.63 -19.45 4.39
C VAL A 169 2.48 -19.12 2.91
N SER A 170 1.24 -19.01 2.46
CA SER A 170 0.90 -18.50 1.13
C SER A 170 0.26 -17.13 1.29
N ALA A 171 1.06 -16.07 1.17
CA ALA A 171 0.64 -14.69 1.38
C ALA A 171 -0.05 -14.12 0.14
N ASN A 172 -1.14 -13.40 0.34
CA ASN A 172 -1.86 -12.68 -0.70
C ASN A 172 -1.58 -11.16 -0.65
N GLY A 173 -2.14 -10.43 -1.63
CA GLY A 173 -1.99 -8.98 -1.75
C GLY A 173 -0.75 -8.56 -2.52
N GLY A 174 -0.46 -7.27 -2.55
CA GLY A 174 0.75 -6.73 -3.19
C GLY A 174 1.95 -6.73 -2.25
N LEU A 175 3.10 -6.23 -2.74
CA LEU A 175 4.40 -6.20 -2.06
C LEU A 175 4.34 -5.90 -0.56
N ASN A 176 3.63 -4.84 -0.19
CA ASN A 176 3.64 -4.34 1.19
C ASN A 176 2.83 -5.23 2.15
N GLN A 177 1.75 -5.86 1.67
CA GLN A 177 1.00 -6.86 2.42
C GLN A 177 1.82 -8.14 2.60
N GLN A 178 2.44 -8.60 1.51
CA GLN A 178 3.32 -9.78 1.52
C GLN A 178 4.49 -9.58 2.51
N ARG A 179 5.11 -8.39 2.52
CA ARG A 179 6.17 -8.04 3.46
C ARG A 179 5.73 -8.17 4.93
N VAL A 180 4.56 -7.66 5.26
CA VAL A 180 4.00 -7.79 6.62
C VAL A 180 3.68 -9.25 6.96
N ALA A 181 3.13 -10.01 6.01
CA ALA A 181 2.83 -11.43 6.17
C ALA A 181 4.09 -12.25 6.48
N VAL A 182 5.18 -12.00 5.75
CA VAL A 182 6.49 -12.65 6.01
C VAL A 182 6.97 -12.37 7.43
N CYS A 183 6.92 -11.11 7.88
CA CYS A 183 7.36 -10.75 9.23
C CYS A 183 6.51 -11.40 10.32
N ASN A 184 5.20 -11.51 10.10
CA ASN A 184 4.30 -12.18 11.01
C ASN A 184 4.52 -13.71 11.01
N ALA A 185 4.77 -14.31 9.84
CA ALA A 185 5.09 -15.72 9.70
C ALA A 185 6.35 -16.11 10.49
N VAL A 186 7.40 -15.28 10.41
CA VAL A 186 8.63 -15.46 11.20
C VAL A 186 8.33 -15.44 12.71
N ALA A 187 7.51 -14.50 13.19
CA ALA A 187 7.13 -14.43 14.59
C ALA A 187 6.28 -15.64 15.04
N VAL A 188 5.34 -16.09 14.19
CA VAL A 188 4.51 -17.28 14.48
C VAL A 188 5.37 -18.55 14.51
N ALA A 189 6.31 -18.72 13.57
CA ALA A 189 7.23 -19.84 13.57
C ALA A 189 8.09 -19.88 14.84
N SER A 190 8.60 -18.73 15.28
CA SER A 190 9.31 -18.60 16.55
C SER A 190 8.43 -18.91 17.77
N LEU A 191 7.19 -18.42 17.79
CA LEU A 191 6.22 -18.69 18.87
C LEU A 191 5.93 -20.17 19.03
N LEU A 192 5.76 -20.89 17.92
CA LEU A 192 5.42 -22.31 17.90
C LEU A 192 6.65 -23.24 17.91
N ASN A 193 7.85 -22.68 17.97
CA ASN A 193 9.12 -23.40 17.84
C ASN A 193 9.13 -24.35 16.63
N ALA A 194 8.78 -23.82 15.48
CA ALA A 194 8.62 -24.53 14.23
C ALA A 194 9.59 -24.04 13.17
N THR A 195 9.91 -24.87 12.19
CA THR A 195 10.68 -24.51 11.01
C THR A 195 9.79 -23.81 10.01
N LEU A 196 10.15 -22.58 9.62
CA LEU A 196 9.46 -21.83 8.57
C LEU A 196 9.96 -22.27 7.20
N VAL A 197 9.06 -22.63 6.31
CA VAL A 197 9.38 -22.73 4.88
C VAL A 197 9.32 -21.34 4.28
N ILE A 198 10.25 -20.99 3.36
CA ILE A 198 10.23 -19.68 2.70
C ILE A 198 8.80 -19.37 2.21
N PRO A 199 8.20 -18.25 2.64
CA PRO A 199 6.84 -17.90 2.28
C PRO A 199 6.63 -17.79 0.77
N ARG A 200 5.50 -18.30 0.29
CA ARG A 200 5.08 -18.17 -1.10
C ARG A 200 4.10 -17.03 -1.27
N PHE A 201 4.07 -16.44 -2.46
CA PHE A 201 3.14 -15.38 -2.79
C PHE A 201 2.07 -15.91 -3.75
N LEU A 202 0.80 -15.65 -3.37
CA LEU A 202 -0.33 -16.07 -4.18
C LEU A 202 -0.52 -15.12 -5.36
N PHE A 203 -0.73 -15.70 -6.53
CA PHE A 203 -1.19 -14.91 -7.67
C PHE A 203 -2.55 -14.27 -7.34
N SER A 204 -2.66 -12.99 -7.56
CA SER A 204 -3.88 -12.22 -7.34
C SER A 204 -4.40 -11.67 -8.67
N ASN A 205 -5.68 -11.86 -8.96
CA ASN A 205 -6.32 -11.28 -10.13
C ASN A 205 -6.31 -9.74 -10.10
N VAL A 206 -6.22 -9.14 -8.91
CA VAL A 206 -6.11 -7.68 -8.74
C VAL A 206 -4.72 -7.18 -9.12
N TRP A 207 -3.69 -7.83 -8.61
CA TRP A 207 -2.30 -7.37 -8.81
C TRP A 207 -1.64 -8.00 -10.05
N LYS A 208 -2.17 -9.13 -10.55
CA LYS A 208 -1.68 -9.90 -11.69
C LYS A 208 -0.16 -10.14 -11.63
N ASP A 209 0.34 -10.47 -10.45
CA ASP A 209 1.77 -10.60 -10.16
C ASP A 209 2.15 -12.05 -9.87
N PRO A 210 2.99 -12.67 -10.70
CA PRO A 210 3.49 -14.02 -10.50
C PRO A 210 4.75 -14.09 -9.61
N SER A 211 5.31 -12.94 -9.18
CA SER A 211 6.55 -12.90 -8.40
C SER A 211 6.46 -13.77 -7.16
N GLN A 212 7.54 -14.51 -6.89
CA GLN A 212 7.73 -15.27 -5.66
C GLN A 212 8.74 -14.56 -4.74
N PHE A 213 8.99 -15.12 -3.55
CA PHE A 213 9.88 -14.51 -2.55
C PHE A 213 11.27 -14.20 -3.13
N GLY A 214 11.89 -15.17 -3.83
CA GLY A 214 13.23 -15.04 -4.42
C GLY A 214 13.32 -14.04 -5.59
N ASP A 215 12.19 -13.66 -6.19
CA ASP A 215 12.15 -12.64 -7.24
C ASP A 215 12.22 -11.20 -6.67
N ILE A 216 11.94 -11.06 -5.36
CA ILE A 216 11.86 -9.77 -4.67
C ILE A 216 12.93 -9.63 -3.59
N TYR A 217 13.14 -10.69 -2.79
CA TYR A 217 14.05 -10.69 -1.64
C TYR A 217 15.14 -11.75 -1.76
N GLN A 218 16.32 -11.45 -1.23
CA GLN A 218 17.47 -12.35 -1.19
C GLN A 218 17.23 -13.47 -0.18
N GLU A 219 16.93 -14.69 -0.64
CA GLU A 219 16.59 -15.83 0.22
C GLU A 219 17.72 -16.21 1.20
N ASP A 220 18.94 -16.38 0.69
CA ASP A 220 20.07 -16.80 1.54
C ASP A 220 20.42 -15.73 2.58
N TYR A 221 20.31 -14.45 2.22
CA TYR A 221 20.48 -13.33 3.16
C TYR A 221 19.39 -13.32 4.23
N PHE A 222 18.13 -13.58 3.85
CA PHE A 222 17.00 -13.70 4.77
C PHE A 222 17.19 -14.83 5.78
N MET A 223 17.54 -16.02 5.30
CA MET A 223 17.80 -17.19 6.14
C MET A 223 18.99 -16.94 7.08
N GLN A 224 20.10 -16.43 6.58
CA GLN A 224 21.30 -16.14 7.37
C GLN A 224 21.07 -15.07 8.45
N THR A 225 20.28 -14.03 8.15
CA THR A 225 20.00 -12.95 9.10
C THR A 225 19.16 -13.43 10.28
N LEU A 226 18.27 -14.40 10.06
CA LEU A 226 17.30 -14.89 11.05
C LEU A 226 17.70 -16.23 11.66
N LYS A 227 18.83 -16.84 11.30
CA LYS A 227 19.25 -18.19 11.71
C LYS A 227 19.29 -18.42 13.23
N ASP A 228 19.60 -17.36 14.00
CA ASP A 228 19.67 -17.43 15.46
C ASP A 228 18.28 -17.25 16.14
N ASP A 229 17.26 -16.90 15.38
CA ASP A 229 15.91 -16.64 15.90
C ASP A 229 14.90 -17.70 15.45
N VAL A 230 15.00 -18.20 14.21
CA VAL A 230 14.05 -19.16 13.61
C VAL A 230 14.76 -20.04 12.59
N ASN A 231 14.47 -21.35 12.64
CA ASN A 231 14.90 -22.26 11.57
C ASN A 231 14.09 -21.98 10.29
N ILE A 232 14.79 -21.77 9.18
CA ILE A 232 14.16 -21.50 7.89
C ILE A 232 14.72 -22.42 6.83
N VAL A 233 13.85 -23.02 6.02
CA VAL A 233 14.21 -23.90 4.90
C VAL A 233 13.57 -23.42 3.61
N LYS A 234 14.18 -23.77 2.47
CA LYS A 234 13.63 -23.39 1.15
C LYS A 234 12.39 -24.20 0.82
N ASP A 235 12.37 -25.48 1.21
CA ASP A 235 11.32 -26.44 0.88
C ASP A 235 10.98 -27.39 2.02
N LEU A 236 9.78 -27.95 1.97
CA LEU A 236 9.37 -29.04 2.83
C LEU A 236 10.16 -30.32 2.56
N PRO A 237 10.37 -31.18 3.58
CA PRO A 237 10.80 -32.55 3.38
C PRO A 237 9.90 -33.31 2.41
N PRO A 238 10.44 -34.28 1.61
CA PRO A 238 9.67 -34.98 0.57
C PRO A 238 8.37 -35.64 1.08
N HIS A 239 8.41 -36.24 2.26
CA HIS A 239 7.27 -36.93 2.86
C HIS A 239 6.12 -36.00 3.25
N LEU A 240 6.39 -34.69 3.49
CA LEU A 240 5.36 -33.71 3.77
C LEU A 240 4.85 -33.01 2.50
N LYS A 241 5.65 -32.98 1.43
CA LYS A 241 5.25 -32.38 0.14
C LYS A 241 4.09 -33.11 -0.52
N SER A 242 3.97 -34.41 -0.30
CA SER A 242 2.94 -35.29 -0.91
C SER A 242 1.59 -35.26 -0.18
N LEU A 243 1.49 -34.58 0.97
CA LEU A 243 0.28 -34.58 1.79
C LEU A 243 -0.74 -33.55 1.23
N ASP A 244 -2.01 -33.96 1.23
CA ASP A 244 -3.12 -32.99 1.07
C ASP A 244 -3.41 -32.32 2.42
N PHE A 245 -2.98 -31.06 2.55
CA PHE A 245 -3.12 -30.28 3.79
C PHE A 245 -4.57 -30.05 4.18
N LYS A 246 -5.51 -30.08 3.25
CA LYS A 246 -6.92 -29.96 3.52
C LYS A 246 -7.50 -31.24 4.11
N GLU A 247 -7.15 -32.37 3.54
CA GLU A 247 -7.60 -33.70 4.03
C GLU A 247 -7.11 -34.00 5.44
N ILE A 248 -5.84 -33.69 5.75
CA ILE A 248 -5.28 -33.91 7.08
C ILE A 248 -5.65 -32.84 8.11
N GLY A 249 -6.41 -31.78 7.69
CA GLY A 249 -6.81 -30.68 8.57
C GLY A 249 -5.67 -29.72 8.94
N SER A 250 -4.61 -29.66 8.13
CA SER A 250 -3.46 -28.76 8.31
C SER A 250 -3.59 -27.44 7.55
N LEU A 251 -4.64 -27.25 6.74
CA LEU A 251 -4.89 -26.02 6.01
C LEU A 251 -5.64 -25.03 6.90
N VAL A 252 -5.00 -23.91 7.21
CA VAL A 252 -5.55 -22.80 8.02
C VAL A 252 -5.85 -21.61 7.14
N THR A 253 -7.07 -21.11 7.19
CA THR A 253 -7.56 -19.99 6.38
C THR A 253 -7.96 -18.80 7.26
N ASP A 254 -8.40 -17.72 6.61
CA ASP A 254 -8.96 -16.53 7.27
C ASP A 254 -10.22 -16.81 8.10
N ALA A 255 -10.87 -17.98 7.89
CA ALA A 255 -12.04 -18.38 8.66
C ALA A 255 -11.67 -19.02 10.01
N ASP A 256 -10.48 -19.62 10.10
CA ASP A 256 -10.06 -20.45 11.23
C ASP A 256 -9.37 -19.62 12.31
N ILE A 257 -8.65 -18.57 11.92
CA ILE A 257 -7.95 -17.69 12.85
C ILE A 257 -8.21 -16.22 12.55
N SER A 258 -8.43 -15.41 13.59
CA SER A 258 -8.73 -13.99 13.43
C SER A 258 -7.51 -13.21 12.93
N LYS A 259 -7.75 -12.04 12.35
CA LYS A 259 -6.70 -11.15 11.86
C LYS A 259 -5.80 -10.63 12.99
N GLU A 260 -6.39 -10.35 14.13
CA GLU A 260 -5.74 -9.86 15.34
C GLU A 260 -5.51 -10.97 16.37
N ALA A 261 -5.37 -12.22 15.92
CA ALA A 261 -5.17 -13.36 16.81
C ALA A 261 -3.99 -13.14 17.76
N THR A 262 -4.21 -13.47 19.02
CA THR A 262 -3.20 -13.38 20.07
C THR A 262 -2.27 -14.58 20.05
N PRO A 263 -1.06 -14.51 20.67
CA PRO A 263 -0.19 -15.66 20.82
C PRO A 263 -0.88 -16.86 21.48
N ALA A 264 -1.77 -16.62 22.46
CA ALA A 264 -2.55 -17.66 23.12
C ALA A 264 -3.47 -18.42 22.15
N GLU A 265 -4.15 -17.71 21.23
CA GLU A 265 -4.99 -18.34 20.20
C GLU A 265 -4.18 -19.22 19.23
N TYR A 266 -2.93 -18.85 18.91
CA TYR A 266 -2.05 -19.71 18.12
C TYR A 266 -1.65 -20.98 18.87
N ILE A 267 -1.34 -20.87 20.16
CA ILE A 267 -1.01 -22.03 21.00
C ILE A 267 -2.24 -22.94 21.18
N GLU A 268 -3.42 -22.37 21.37
CA GLU A 268 -4.64 -23.14 21.57
C GLU A 268 -5.14 -23.83 20.29
N LYS A 269 -5.14 -23.11 19.15
CA LYS A 269 -5.79 -23.58 17.92
C LYS A 269 -4.83 -24.21 16.91
N ILE A 270 -3.61 -23.69 16.81
CA ILE A 270 -2.67 -24.05 15.73
C ILE A 270 -1.62 -25.07 16.22
N PHE A 271 -1.11 -24.88 17.43
CA PHE A 271 -0.07 -25.74 17.95
C PHE A 271 -0.48 -27.21 18.03
N PRO A 272 -1.71 -27.61 18.44
CA PRO A 272 -2.14 -29.00 18.40
C PRO A 272 -2.16 -29.60 16.99
N ILE A 273 -2.55 -28.83 15.97
CA ILE A 273 -2.53 -29.27 14.57
C ILE A 273 -1.09 -29.53 14.12
N LEU A 274 -0.17 -28.61 14.46
CA LEU A 274 1.24 -28.73 14.14
C LEU A 274 1.86 -29.98 14.76
N LEU A 275 1.61 -30.24 16.04
CA LEU A 275 2.13 -31.41 16.74
C LEU A 275 1.56 -32.72 16.18
N LYS A 276 0.28 -32.75 15.82
CA LYS A 276 -0.38 -33.93 15.27
C LYS A 276 0.11 -34.28 13.86
N ASN A 277 0.20 -33.28 12.98
CA ASN A 277 0.40 -33.47 11.55
C ASN A 277 1.83 -33.17 11.08
N GLY A 278 2.68 -32.59 11.94
CA GLY A 278 4.04 -32.15 11.61
C GLY A 278 4.12 -30.93 10.69
N VAL A 279 2.98 -30.43 10.19
CA VAL A 279 2.94 -29.31 9.24
C VAL A 279 1.63 -28.54 9.35
N VAL A 280 1.70 -27.19 9.18
CA VAL A 280 0.54 -26.31 9.05
C VAL A 280 0.76 -25.38 7.86
N HIS A 281 -0.26 -25.22 7.03
CA HIS A 281 -0.26 -24.31 5.88
C HIS A 281 -1.26 -23.16 6.10
N PHE A 282 -0.74 -21.95 6.27
CA PHE A 282 -1.54 -20.73 6.32
C PHE A 282 -1.82 -20.22 4.91
N LEU A 283 -3.05 -20.38 4.43
CA LEU A 283 -3.47 -19.93 3.11
C LEU A 283 -4.13 -18.54 3.19
N GLY A 284 -3.66 -17.59 2.36
CA GLY A 284 -4.14 -16.23 2.41
C GLY A 284 -3.63 -15.43 3.61
N TYR A 285 -2.54 -15.87 4.21
CA TYR A 285 -1.94 -15.29 5.41
C TYR A 285 -1.28 -13.95 5.10
N GLY A 286 -2.06 -12.85 5.18
CA GLY A 286 -1.59 -11.52 4.82
C GLY A 286 -1.28 -10.62 6.02
N ASN A 287 -2.10 -10.63 7.06
CA ASN A 287 -1.94 -9.72 8.20
C ASN A 287 -2.53 -10.36 9.45
N ARG A 288 -1.97 -11.49 9.84
CA ARG A 288 -2.33 -12.22 11.05
C ARG A 288 -1.35 -11.86 12.15
N LEU A 289 -1.63 -12.22 13.37
CA LEU A 289 -0.95 -11.85 14.59
C LEU A 289 -1.15 -10.38 14.96
N GLY A 290 -1.85 -10.13 16.05
CA GLY A 290 -2.07 -8.80 16.60
C GLY A 290 -0.78 -8.05 16.96
N PHE A 291 -0.89 -6.78 17.27
CA PHE A 291 0.26 -5.97 17.63
C PHE A 291 0.48 -5.90 19.14
N ASP A 292 -0.57 -5.97 19.93
CA ASP A 292 -0.52 -5.92 21.38
C ASP A 292 -1.72 -6.69 21.99
N PRO A 293 -1.54 -7.41 23.10
CA PRO A 293 -0.25 -7.70 23.72
C PRO A 293 0.52 -8.75 22.89
N LEU A 294 1.80 -8.48 22.66
CA LEU A 294 2.71 -9.44 22.03
C LEU A 294 4.00 -9.49 22.86
N PRO A 295 4.58 -10.67 23.13
CA PRO A 295 5.88 -10.79 23.77
C PRO A 295 6.95 -9.93 23.12
N SER A 296 7.80 -9.30 23.92
CA SER A 296 8.79 -8.32 23.46
C SER A 296 9.79 -8.91 22.46
N ASP A 297 10.18 -10.18 22.65
CA ASP A 297 11.04 -10.92 21.74
C ASP A 297 10.41 -11.13 20.36
N LEU A 298 9.12 -11.45 20.29
CA LEU A 298 8.39 -11.57 19.03
C LEU A 298 8.20 -10.22 18.34
N GLN A 299 7.95 -9.15 19.10
CA GLN A 299 7.91 -7.79 18.55
C GLN A 299 9.27 -7.40 17.95
N ARG A 300 10.37 -7.67 18.69
CA ARG A 300 11.73 -7.42 18.21
C ARG A 300 12.01 -8.23 16.94
N LEU A 301 11.62 -9.50 16.92
CA LEU A 301 11.82 -10.37 15.76
C LEU A 301 11.07 -9.86 14.52
N ARG A 302 9.86 -9.34 14.67
CA ARG A 302 9.13 -8.69 13.57
C ARG A 302 9.86 -7.45 13.05
N CYS A 303 10.45 -6.65 13.93
CA CYS A 303 11.29 -5.52 13.54
C CYS A 303 12.56 -5.99 12.82
N LYS A 304 13.28 -6.97 13.37
CA LYS A 304 14.48 -7.54 12.77
C LYS A 304 14.18 -8.08 11.37
N CYS A 305 13.08 -8.83 11.22
CA CYS A 305 12.65 -9.32 9.93
C CYS A 305 12.39 -8.18 8.93
N ASN A 306 11.54 -7.19 9.30
CA ASN A 306 11.15 -6.12 8.40
C ASN A 306 12.32 -5.22 7.97
N TYR A 307 13.19 -4.86 8.90
CA TYR A 307 14.20 -3.84 8.65
C TYR A 307 15.56 -4.43 8.26
N HIS A 308 15.94 -5.62 8.77
CA HIS A 308 17.26 -6.17 8.53
C HIS A 308 17.26 -7.38 7.59
N ALA A 309 16.24 -8.27 7.65
CA ALA A 309 16.26 -9.51 6.88
C ALA A 309 15.71 -9.40 5.47
N LEU A 310 14.71 -8.55 5.22
CA LEU A 310 14.06 -8.40 3.92
C LEU A 310 14.82 -7.40 3.03
N LYS A 311 15.89 -7.89 2.41
CA LYS A 311 16.74 -7.14 1.46
C LYS A 311 16.32 -7.46 0.03
N PHE A 312 16.13 -6.43 -0.80
CA PHE A 312 15.77 -6.61 -2.20
C PHE A 312 16.87 -7.33 -2.99
N VAL A 313 16.47 -8.08 -4.02
CA VAL A 313 17.40 -8.76 -4.94
C VAL A 313 18.26 -7.75 -5.73
N PRO A 314 19.45 -8.15 -6.21
CA PRO A 314 20.36 -7.27 -6.94
C PRO A 314 19.71 -6.52 -8.10
N LYS A 315 18.89 -7.19 -8.92
CA LYS A 315 18.13 -6.60 -10.02
C LYS A 315 17.31 -5.36 -9.59
N ILE A 316 16.58 -5.46 -8.47
CA ILE A 316 15.78 -4.35 -7.94
C ILE A 316 16.67 -3.26 -7.36
N GLN A 317 17.75 -3.63 -6.66
CA GLN A 317 18.69 -2.67 -6.07
C GLN A 317 19.43 -1.86 -7.14
N GLU A 318 19.88 -2.50 -8.21
CA GLU A 318 20.58 -1.87 -9.33
C GLU A 318 19.68 -0.88 -10.05
N THR A 319 18.48 -1.32 -10.47
CA THR A 319 17.50 -0.44 -11.14
C THR A 319 17.04 0.68 -10.22
N GLY A 320 16.82 0.39 -8.92
CA GLY A 320 16.55 1.41 -7.91
C GLY A 320 17.67 2.44 -7.76
N SER A 321 18.93 2.00 -7.83
CA SER A 321 20.09 2.91 -7.80
C SER A 321 20.12 3.83 -9.03
N LEU A 322 19.85 3.28 -10.22
CA LEU A 322 19.75 4.06 -11.44
C LEU A 322 18.63 5.11 -11.35
N LEU A 323 17.46 4.70 -10.86
CA LEU A 323 16.31 5.57 -10.62
C LEU A 323 16.69 6.76 -9.71
N ILE A 324 17.26 6.48 -8.53
CA ILE A 324 17.66 7.53 -7.57
C ILE A 324 18.73 8.46 -8.13
N ARG A 325 19.69 7.91 -8.87
CA ARG A 325 20.75 8.69 -9.51
C ARG A 325 20.17 9.69 -10.53
N ARG A 326 19.18 9.26 -11.33
CA ARG A 326 18.51 10.14 -12.32
C ARG A 326 17.66 11.21 -11.65
N ILE A 327 16.89 10.85 -10.61
CA ILE A 327 16.12 11.83 -9.83
C ILE A 327 17.04 12.93 -9.27
N ARG A 328 18.18 12.55 -8.69
CA ARG A 328 19.13 13.49 -8.08
C ARG A 328 20.07 14.14 -9.10
N LYS A 329 19.83 13.97 -10.41
CA LYS A 329 20.66 14.52 -11.49
C LYS A 329 22.15 14.20 -11.32
N TYR A 330 22.46 12.99 -10.82
CA TYR A 330 23.83 12.49 -10.59
C TYR A 330 24.67 13.22 -9.52
N ALA A 331 24.17 14.27 -8.85
CA ALA A 331 24.94 15.16 -7.98
C ALA A 331 24.70 14.97 -6.47
N GLY A 332 23.72 14.18 -6.07
CA GLY A 332 23.36 14.06 -4.65
C GLY A 332 24.32 13.20 -3.83
N PRO A 333 24.65 13.58 -2.58
CA PRO A 333 25.46 12.76 -1.68
C PRO A 333 24.74 11.48 -1.28
N ARG A 334 25.53 10.43 -0.97
CA ARG A 334 25.02 9.16 -0.43
C ARG A 334 24.39 9.39 0.93
N ARG A 335 23.20 8.84 1.15
CA ARG A 335 22.50 8.91 2.44
C ARG A 335 22.51 7.55 3.14
N LYS A 336 22.29 7.57 4.46
CA LYS A 336 22.22 6.35 5.27
C LYS A 336 21.12 5.39 4.76
N LEU A 337 19.98 5.94 4.32
CA LEU A 337 18.87 5.18 3.74
C LEU A 337 19.23 4.50 2.42
N ASP A 338 20.04 5.14 1.59
CA ASP A 338 20.51 4.58 0.32
C ASP A 338 21.29 3.28 0.56
N LYS A 339 22.20 3.28 1.54
CA LYS A 339 23.02 2.10 1.89
C LYS A 339 22.14 0.89 2.26
N GLN A 340 21.08 1.12 3.01
CA GLN A 340 20.20 0.05 3.47
C GLN A 340 19.41 -0.59 2.33
N LEU A 341 18.99 0.21 1.35
CA LEU A 341 18.12 -0.26 0.26
C LEU A 341 18.89 -0.69 -0.98
N LEU A 342 19.96 0.00 -1.32
CA LEU A 342 20.70 -0.19 -2.58
C LEU A 342 21.95 -1.06 -2.41
N GLY A 343 22.40 -1.31 -1.18
CA GLY A 343 23.56 -2.16 -0.90
C GLY A 343 24.83 -1.68 -1.63
N ASN A 344 25.42 -2.56 -2.44
CA ASN A 344 26.66 -2.28 -3.18
C ASN A 344 26.45 -1.45 -4.44
N PHE A 345 25.20 -1.24 -4.88
CA PHE A 345 24.87 -0.47 -6.08
C PHE A 345 24.83 1.05 -5.86
N ILE A 346 25.22 1.51 -4.66
CA ILE A 346 25.29 2.93 -4.37
C ILE A 346 26.40 3.58 -5.18
N THR A 347 26.06 4.64 -5.89
CA THR A 347 26.97 5.49 -6.63
C THR A 347 27.02 6.90 -6.03
N GLY A 348 28.18 7.55 -6.03
CA GLY A 348 28.37 8.92 -5.55
C GLY A 348 29.31 9.02 -4.33
N PRO A 349 29.80 10.23 -3.95
CA PRO A 349 30.71 10.45 -2.84
C PRO A 349 30.05 10.11 -1.50
N GLN A 350 30.81 9.64 -0.54
CA GLN A 350 30.34 9.50 0.84
C GLN A 350 30.18 10.89 1.46
N SER A 351 29.00 11.15 2.02
CA SER A 351 28.82 12.28 2.93
C SER A 351 29.54 11.95 4.24
N ASN A 352 30.67 12.60 4.50
CA ASN A 352 31.27 12.61 5.83
C ASN A 352 30.27 13.34 6.74
N GLY A 353 29.75 12.64 7.74
CA GLY A 353 28.58 12.94 8.57
C GLY A 353 28.44 14.29 9.28
N SER A 354 29.02 15.35 8.76
CA SER A 354 28.85 16.71 9.25
C SER A 354 27.71 17.37 8.50
N ASP A 355 26.74 17.84 9.23
CA ASP A 355 25.64 18.76 8.90
C ASP A 355 25.25 18.85 7.42
N MET A 356 24.39 17.93 7.00
CA MET A 356 23.62 18.21 5.79
C MET A 356 22.69 19.38 6.10
N ASP A 357 22.95 20.47 5.44
CA ASP A 357 22.04 21.60 5.38
C ASP A 357 20.72 21.09 4.76
N ILE A 358 19.67 21.06 5.57
CA ILE A 358 18.33 20.61 5.13
C ILE A 358 17.72 21.65 4.17
N SER A 359 18.43 22.77 3.93
CA SER A 359 18.01 23.87 3.06
C SER A 359 17.86 23.46 1.59
N GLN A 360 18.53 22.38 1.13
CA GLN A 360 18.47 21.95 -0.27
C GLN A 360 17.73 20.61 -0.42
N VAL A 361 16.44 20.67 -0.70
CA VAL A 361 15.62 19.49 -1.06
C VAL A 361 15.87 19.17 -2.53
N ASN A 362 16.47 18.00 -2.83
CA ASN A 362 16.67 17.56 -4.22
C ASN A 362 15.38 17.02 -4.83
N TYR A 363 14.61 16.24 -4.06
CA TYR A 363 13.29 15.80 -4.50
C TYR A 363 12.38 15.40 -3.35
N ILE A 364 11.09 15.54 -3.60
CA ILE A 364 10.00 15.02 -2.77
C ILE A 364 9.48 13.75 -3.43
N ALA A 365 9.25 12.67 -2.66
CA ALA A 365 8.43 11.56 -3.13
C ALA A 365 7.00 11.77 -2.66
N LEU A 366 6.08 11.83 -3.60
CA LEU A 366 4.64 11.99 -3.38
C LEU A 366 3.94 10.65 -3.62
N HIS A 367 3.16 10.18 -2.65
CA HIS A 367 2.27 9.04 -2.82
C HIS A 367 0.85 9.41 -2.49
N LEU A 368 0.00 9.41 -3.51
CA LEU A 368 -1.43 9.65 -3.41
C LEU A 368 -2.17 8.31 -3.54
N ARG A 369 -3.01 8.01 -2.57
CA ARG A 369 -3.91 6.84 -2.63
C ARG A 369 -5.22 7.24 -3.31
N PHE A 370 -5.12 7.61 -4.58
CA PHE A 370 -6.21 8.18 -5.38
C PHE A 370 -6.46 7.38 -6.68
N GLU A 371 -6.32 6.07 -6.60
CA GLU A 371 -6.70 5.14 -7.66
C GLU A 371 -8.22 4.93 -7.67
N VAL A 372 -8.78 4.51 -8.79
CA VAL A 372 -10.23 4.37 -8.99
C VAL A 372 -10.90 3.51 -7.92
N ASP A 373 -10.25 2.42 -7.48
CA ASP A 373 -10.76 1.53 -6.44
C ASP A 373 -10.94 2.25 -5.11
N MET A 374 -9.96 3.07 -4.71
CA MET A 374 -10.02 3.82 -3.44
C MET A 374 -10.98 5.00 -3.51
N VAL A 375 -11.01 5.70 -4.63
CA VAL A 375 -11.96 6.81 -4.87
C VAL A 375 -13.38 6.29 -4.83
N ALA A 376 -13.69 5.23 -5.56
CA ALA A 376 -15.01 4.60 -5.57
C ALA A 376 -15.41 4.07 -4.18
N TYR A 377 -14.50 3.37 -3.51
CA TYR A 377 -14.74 2.79 -2.17
C TYR A 377 -14.99 3.86 -1.09
N SER A 378 -14.39 5.03 -1.21
CA SER A 378 -14.48 6.12 -0.22
C SER A 378 -15.88 6.71 -0.10
N LEU A 379 -16.72 6.62 -1.13
CA LEU A 379 -18.04 7.26 -1.26
C LEU A 379 -17.98 8.81 -1.23
N CYS A 380 -16.81 9.39 -1.35
CA CYS A 380 -16.61 10.84 -1.37
C CYS A 380 -16.87 11.44 -2.75
N GLU A 381 -17.02 12.76 -2.80
CA GLU A 381 -17.12 13.56 -4.01
C GLU A 381 -15.85 14.39 -4.18
N PHE A 382 -15.41 14.56 -5.43
CA PHE A 382 -14.11 15.17 -5.74
C PHE A 382 -14.20 16.27 -6.82
N GLY A 383 -15.38 16.87 -7.01
CA GLY A 383 -15.56 18.02 -7.89
C GLY A 383 -15.85 17.69 -9.36
N GLY A 384 -15.86 16.41 -9.76
CA GLY A 384 -16.18 15.98 -11.13
C GLY A 384 -17.69 15.91 -11.48
N GLY A 385 -18.54 16.38 -10.57
CA GLY A 385 -19.98 16.53 -10.79
C GLY A 385 -20.73 15.22 -11.03
N HIS A 386 -21.77 15.29 -11.87
CA HIS A 386 -22.66 14.15 -12.13
C HIS A 386 -21.95 13.00 -12.86
N ILE A 387 -21.05 13.33 -13.80
CA ILE A 387 -20.31 12.32 -14.59
C ILE A 387 -19.48 11.46 -13.65
N GLU A 388 -18.67 12.06 -12.77
CA GLU A 388 -17.87 11.35 -11.77
C GLU A 388 -18.74 10.47 -10.85
N LYS A 389 -19.88 11.00 -10.39
CA LYS A 389 -20.79 10.25 -9.52
C LYS A 389 -21.31 8.99 -10.21
N THR A 390 -21.72 9.10 -11.47
CA THR A 390 -22.26 7.98 -12.26
C THR A 390 -21.20 6.93 -12.53
N GLU A 391 -19.99 7.35 -12.94
CA GLU A 391 -18.86 6.47 -13.22
C GLU A 391 -18.45 5.69 -11.96
N LEU A 392 -18.25 6.38 -10.84
CA LEU A 392 -17.88 5.75 -9.57
C LEU A 392 -18.98 4.85 -9.02
N GLN A 393 -20.25 5.16 -9.28
CA GLN A 393 -21.37 4.32 -8.89
C GLN A 393 -21.37 3.01 -9.70
N ALA A 394 -21.20 3.08 -11.02
CA ALA A 394 -21.08 1.90 -11.88
C ALA A 394 -19.88 1.02 -11.45
N TYR A 395 -18.73 1.65 -11.17
CA TYR A 395 -17.56 0.93 -10.67
C TYR A 395 -17.83 0.20 -9.34
N ARG A 396 -18.58 0.81 -8.40
CA ARG A 396 -18.96 0.18 -7.13
C ARG A 396 -19.87 -1.01 -7.32
N GLU A 397 -20.83 -0.92 -8.22
CA GLU A 397 -21.78 -2.00 -8.50
C GLU A 397 -21.08 -3.25 -9.03
N ASP A 398 -20.09 -3.07 -9.90
CA ASP A 398 -19.30 -4.16 -10.46
C ASP A 398 -18.26 -4.71 -9.47
N HIS A 399 -17.45 -3.84 -8.86
CA HIS A 399 -16.28 -4.26 -8.09
C HIS A 399 -16.54 -4.41 -6.58
N PHE A 400 -17.58 -3.76 -6.03
CA PHE A 400 -17.85 -3.74 -4.58
C PHE A 400 -19.30 -4.12 -4.23
N PRO A 401 -19.84 -5.26 -4.70
CA PRO A 401 -21.25 -5.64 -4.47
C PRO A 401 -21.61 -5.76 -2.98
N LEU A 402 -20.66 -6.18 -2.13
CA LEU A 402 -20.89 -6.23 -0.68
C LEU A 402 -20.98 -4.85 -0.04
N LEU A 403 -20.22 -3.88 -0.52
CA LEU A 403 -20.35 -2.49 -0.10
C LEU A 403 -21.76 -1.99 -0.44
N MET A 404 -22.20 -2.24 -1.67
CA MET A 404 -23.54 -1.83 -2.11
C MET A 404 -24.66 -2.47 -1.28
N GLN A 405 -24.54 -3.76 -0.93
CA GLN A 405 -25.49 -4.42 -0.02
C GLN A 405 -25.55 -3.81 1.38
N ARG A 406 -24.41 -3.36 1.91
CA ARG A 406 -24.35 -2.69 3.23
C ARG A 406 -24.94 -1.30 3.18
N LEU A 407 -24.64 -0.55 2.14
CA LEU A 407 -25.19 0.80 1.97
C LEU A 407 -26.72 0.78 1.93
N LYS A 408 -27.34 -0.24 1.32
CA LYS A 408 -28.80 -0.43 1.32
C LYS A 408 -29.36 -0.65 2.74
N LYS A 409 -28.56 -1.14 3.69
CA LYS A 409 -28.98 -1.46 5.08
C LYS A 409 -28.54 -0.42 6.11
N SER A 410 -27.71 0.55 5.73
CA SER A 410 -27.17 1.57 6.63
C SER A 410 -27.77 2.94 6.32
N LYS A 411 -27.78 3.82 7.33
CA LYS A 411 -28.14 5.24 7.11
C LYS A 411 -27.12 5.85 6.14
N PRO A 412 -27.55 6.56 5.10
CA PRO A 412 -26.64 7.23 4.19
C PRO A 412 -25.83 8.30 4.93
N ILE A 413 -24.52 8.33 4.68
CA ILE A 413 -23.61 9.35 5.18
C ILE A 413 -23.33 10.29 4.00
N SER A 414 -23.40 11.60 4.20
CA SER A 414 -23.15 12.55 3.12
C SER A 414 -21.64 12.59 2.75
N ALA A 415 -21.33 12.98 1.52
CA ALA A 415 -19.94 13.16 1.06
C ALA A 415 -19.22 14.24 1.89
N GLU A 416 -19.93 15.26 2.33
CA GLU A 416 -19.42 16.32 3.20
C GLU A 416 -19.07 15.78 4.60
N GLU A 417 -19.93 14.96 5.20
CA GLU A 417 -19.67 14.30 6.49
C GLU A 417 -18.48 13.34 6.39
N LEU A 418 -18.32 12.63 5.26
CA LEU A 418 -17.16 11.77 5.03
C LEU A 418 -15.88 12.60 4.93
N ARG A 419 -15.90 13.75 4.27
CA ARG A 419 -14.76 14.64 4.12
C ARG A 419 -14.38 15.28 5.46
N SER A 420 -15.33 15.86 6.17
CA SER A 420 -15.11 16.48 7.48
C SER A 420 -14.60 15.48 8.53
N SER A 421 -15.02 14.21 8.46
CA SER A 421 -14.48 13.13 9.30
C SER A 421 -13.12 12.59 8.83
N GLY A 422 -12.51 13.14 7.79
CA GLY A 422 -11.19 12.74 7.27
C GLY A 422 -11.15 11.38 6.57
N ARG A 423 -12.28 10.88 6.10
CA ARG A 423 -12.38 9.57 5.42
C ARG A 423 -12.01 9.61 3.94
N CYS A 424 -12.11 10.78 3.30
CA CYS A 424 -11.81 10.93 1.89
C CYS A 424 -10.30 10.79 1.60
N PRO A 425 -9.91 10.14 0.50
CA PRO A 425 -8.56 10.25 -0.04
C PRO A 425 -8.19 11.70 -0.34
N LEU A 426 -6.92 12.04 -0.22
CA LEU A 426 -6.41 13.35 -0.61
C LEU A 426 -6.29 13.44 -2.12
N THR A 427 -6.78 14.53 -2.69
CA THR A 427 -6.68 14.81 -4.13
C THR A 427 -5.31 15.35 -4.51
N PRO A 428 -4.91 15.29 -5.80
CA PRO A 428 -3.72 15.98 -6.29
C PRO A 428 -3.74 17.49 -5.99
N GLU A 429 -4.89 18.16 -6.09
CA GLU A 429 -5.07 19.57 -5.74
C GLU A 429 -4.79 19.84 -4.26
N GLU A 430 -5.37 19.04 -3.35
CA GLU A 430 -5.12 19.18 -1.91
C GLU A 430 -3.64 18.93 -1.57
N ALA A 431 -2.97 18.01 -2.26
CA ALA A 431 -1.53 17.80 -2.11
C ALA A 431 -0.73 19.02 -2.54
N ALA A 432 -1.04 19.60 -3.69
CA ALA A 432 -0.39 20.80 -4.19
C ALA A 432 -0.53 21.99 -3.22
N LEU A 433 -1.74 22.21 -2.70
CA LEU A 433 -2.01 23.27 -1.72
C LEU A 433 -1.20 23.07 -0.42
N VAL A 434 -1.11 21.85 0.08
CA VAL A 434 -0.30 21.54 1.27
C VAL A 434 1.19 21.78 1.02
N LEU A 435 1.72 21.36 -0.12
CA LEU A 435 3.13 21.58 -0.48
C LEU A 435 3.43 23.07 -0.63
N SER A 436 2.56 23.83 -1.28
CA SER A 436 2.70 25.28 -1.43
C SER A 436 2.67 26.00 -0.07
N ALA A 437 1.76 25.63 0.82
CA ALA A 437 1.69 26.19 2.17
C ALA A 437 2.95 25.90 3.01
N LEU A 438 3.63 24.78 2.75
CA LEU A 438 4.89 24.43 3.42
C LEU A 438 6.13 25.09 2.83
N GLY A 439 5.97 25.89 1.78
CA GLY A 439 7.05 26.69 1.19
C GLY A 439 7.88 25.96 0.12
N PHE A 440 7.43 24.82 -0.40
CA PHE A 440 8.07 24.23 -1.57
C PHE A 440 7.80 25.09 -2.81
N THR A 441 8.85 25.34 -3.60
CA THR A 441 8.80 26.17 -4.81
C THR A 441 8.42 25.36 -6.04
N SER A 442 8.09 26.01 -7.15
CA SER A 442 7.77 25.36 -8.44
C SER A 442 8.95 24.54 -8.99
N ASP A 443 10.18 24.93 -8.68
CA ASP A 443 11.39 24.18 -9.06
C ASP A 443 11.56 22.84 -8.34
N THR A 444 10.71 22.55 -7.34
CA THR A 444 10.79 21.30 -6.58
C THR A 444 10.51 20.10 -7.47
N TYR A 445 11.45 19.16 -7.54
CA TYR A 445 11.25 17.87 -8.21
C TYR A 445 10.35 16.96 -7.36
N ILE A 446 9.26 16.47 -7.96
CA ILE A 446 8.31 15.58 -7.30
C ILE A 446 8.29 14.24 -8.00
N TYR A 447 8.72 13.17 -7.31
CA TYR A 447 8.54 11.80 -7.76
C TYR A 447 7.16 11.30 -7.33
N LEU A 448 6.29 11.02 -8.30
CA LEU A 448 4.97 10.43 -8.05
C LEU A 448 5.08 8.90 -8.00
N ALA A 449 4.85 8.34 -6.81
CA ALA A 449 4.88 6.91 -6.57
C ALA A 449 3.47 6.30 -6.60
N GLY A 450 3.34 5.13 -7.21
CA GLY A 450 2.11 4.36 -7.25
C GLY A 450 1.62 4.07 -8.67
N SER A 451 0.32 3.77 -8.78
CA SER A 451 -0.36 3.52 -10.05
C SER A 451 -1.10 4.77 -10.55
N GLN A 452 -1.90 4.60 -11.61
CA GLN A 452 -2.62 5.71 -12.25
C GLN A 452 -3.58 6.42 -11.28
N ILE A 453 -3.53 7.74 -11.29
CA ILE A 453 -4.45 8.60 -10.54
C ILE A 453 -5.80 8.63 -11.28
N TYR A 454 -6.88 8.43 -10.53
CA TYR A 454 -8.24 8.52 -11.06
C TYR A 454 -8.54 9.92 -11.63
N GLY A 455 -9.17 9.95 -12.79
CA GLY A 455 -9.45 11.18 -13.55
C GLY A 455 -8.29 11.68 -14.40
N GLY A 456 -7.13 10.99 -14.38
CA GLY A 456 -6.02 11.21 -15.30
C GLY A 456 -5.50 12.64 -15.28
N GLU A 457 -5.21 13.18 -16.47
CA GLU A 457 -4.57 14.49 -16.67
C GLU A 457 -5.40 15.65 -16.10
N SER A 458 -6.72 15.70 -16.36
CA SER A 458 -7.58 16.76 -15.85
C SER A 458 -7.59 16.88 -14.33
N ARG A 459 -7.44 15.75 -13.63
CA ARG A 459 -7.32 15.68 -12.16
C ARG A 459 -5.93 16.08 -11.68
N MET A 460 -4.90 15.86 -12.49
CA MET A 460 -3.51 16.18 -12.16
C MET A 460 -3.17 17.65 -12.46
N LEU A 461 -3.88 18.33 -13.36
CA LEU A 461 -3.61 19.72 -13.75
C LEU A 461 -3.41 20.69 -12.56
N PRO A 462 -4.21 20.69 -11.47
CA PRO A 462 -3.97 21.57 -10.34
C PRO A 462 -2.61 21.36 -9.66
N LEU A 463 -2.10 20.12 -9.67
CA LEU A 463 -0.77 19.80 -9.13
C LEU A 463 0.33 20.17 -10.13
N THR A 464 0.19 19.79 -11.40
CA THR A 464 1.23 20.01 -12.41
C THR A 464 1.39 21.48 -12.78
N ASN A 465 0.33 22.29 -12.67
CA ASN A 465 0.40 23.74 -12.86
C ASN A 465 1.25 24.45 -11.79
N LEU A 466 1.22 23.95 -10.55
CA LEU A 466 2.03 24.51 -9.44
C LEU A 466 3.43 23.89 -9.38
N TYR A 467 3.55 22.62 -9.80
CA TYR A 467 4.80 21.82 -9.76
C TYR A 467 5.04 21.14 -11.10
N PRO A 468 5.63 21.83 -12.08
CA PRO A 468 5.84 21.29 -13.42
C PRO A 468 6.86 20.15 -13.47
N HIS A 469 7.73 20.01 -12.45
CA HIS A 469 8.74 18.97 -12.36
C HIS A 469 8.23 17.70 -11.68
N LEU A 470 7.02 17.25 -12.08
CA LEU A 470 6.46 15.97 -11.67
C LEU A 470 7.01 14.86 -12.57
N ILE A 471 7.56 13.81 -11.95
CA ILE A 471 8.20 12.69 -12.65
C ILE A 471 7.79 11.36 -12.03
N THR A 472 7.73 10.33 -12.86
CA THR A 472 7.45 8.93 -12.47
C THR A 472 8.64 8.02 -12.77
N LYS A 473 8.55 6.74 -12.40
CA LYS A 473 9.56 5.75 -12.78
C LYS A 473 9.59 5.52 -14.31
N GLU A 474 8.45 5.69 -14.95
CA GLU A 474 8.30 5.56 -16.40
C GLU A 474 9.00 6.71 -17.15
N ASP A 475 9.08 7.91 -16.56
CA ASP A 475 9.82 9.05 -17.13
C ASP A 475 11.33 8.94 -16.93
N LEU A 476 11.73 8.28 -15.83
CA LEU A 476 13.14 8.17 -15.43
C LEU A 476 13.85 6.94 -15.97
N LEU A 477 13.12 5.87 -16.26
CA LEU A 477 13.66 4.61 -16.77
C LEU A 477 13.18 4.38 -18.19
N THR A 478 14.10 3.95 -19.04
CA THR A 478 13.76 3.60 -20.43
C THR A 478 12.86 2.37 -20.50
N PRO A 479 12.09 2.18 -21.59
CA PRO A 479 11.31 0.96 -21.79
C PRO A 479 12.14 -0.33 -21.69
N TYR A 480 13.41 -0.29 -22.12
CA TYR A 480 14.35 -1.42 -22.01
C TYR A 480 14.69 -1.74 -20.55
N GLU A 481 14.92 -0.73 -19.70
CA GLU A 481 15.22 -0.90 -18.27
C GLU A 481 14.00 -1.35 -17.48
N LEU A 482 12.78 -0.96 -17.90
CA LEU A 482 11.51 -1.39 -17.29
C LEU A 482 11.02 -2.75 -17.81
N ALA A 483 11.45 -3.20 -18.99
CA ALA A 483 10.99 -4.45 -19.60
C ALA A 483 11.08 -5.67 -18.66
N PRO A 484 12.16 -5.86 -17.86
CA PRO A 484 12.25 -6.96 -16.91
C PRO A 484 11.23 -6.94 -15.77
N PHE A 485 10.51 -5.82 -15.57
CA PHE A 485 9.54 -5.59 -14.49
C PHE A 485 8.10 -5.51 -14.99
N LYS A 486 7.87 -5.47 -16.31
CA LYS A 486 6.57 -5.12 -16.93
C LYS A 486 5.38 -5.92 -16.41
N ASN A 487 5.58 -7.21 -16.11
CA ASN A 487 4.51 -8.10 -15.63
C ASN A 487 4.63 -8.43 -14.13
N PHE A 488 5.44 -7.67 -13.39
CA PHE A 488 5.78 -7.93 -12.01
C PHE A 488 5.46 -6.70 -11.14
N SER A 489 4.19 -6.51 -10.83
CA SER A 489 3.70 -5.32 -10.11
C SER A 489 4.34 -5.15 -8.74
N SER A 490 4.67 -6.23 -8.02
CA SER A 490 5.38 -6.15 -6.74
C SER A 490 6.83 -5.69 -6.90
N GLN A 491 7.52 -6.06 -8.00
CA GLN A 491 8.86 -5.58 -8.27
C GLN A 491 8.85 -4.09 -8.67
N LEU A 492 7.87 -3.64 -9.47
CA LEU A 492 7.66 -2.21 -9.74
C LEU A 492 7.36 -1.42 -8.46
N ALA A 493 6.53 -1.97 -7.57
CA ALA A 493 6.25 -1.38 -6.27
C ALA A 493 7.49 -1.32 -5.36
N ALA A 494 8.47 -2.22 -5.53
CA ALA A 494 9.74 -2.16 -4.82
C ALA A 494 10.61 -0.97 -5.29
N LEU A 495 10.57 -0.61 -6.58
CA LEU A 495 11.22 0.61 -7.09
C LEU A 495 10.57 1.86 -6.48
N ASP A 496 9.24 1.93 -6.42
CA ASP A 496 8.53 3.02 -5.75
C ASP A 496 8.86 3.09 -4.26
N PHE A 497 8.97 1.93 -3.58
CA PHE A 497 9.39 1.87 -2.18
C PHE A 497 10.79 2.47 -1.99
N ILE A 498 11.74 2.14 -2.86
CA ILE A 498 13.11 2.68 -2.82
C ILE A 498 13.07 4.20 -3.03
N ALA A 499 12.39 4.69 -4.07
CA ALA A 499 12.30 6.12 -4.35
C ALA A 499 11.66 6.91 -3.18
N CYS A 500 10.57 6.39 -2.60
CA CYS A 500 9.90 7.02 -1.46
C CYS A 500 10.76 7.00 -0.19
N ALA A 501 11.46 5.90 0.07
CA ALA A 501 12.26 5.77 1.29
C ALA A 501 13.51 6.64 1.26
N THR A 502 14.15 6.83 0.09
CA THR A 502 15.38 7.60 -0.09
C THR A 502 15.17 9.08 -0.39
N ALA A 503 13.93 9.53 -0.59
CA ALA A 503 13.60 10.94 -0.83
C ALA A 503 14.02 11.86 0.32
N ASP A 504 14.24 13.14 0.03
CA ASP A 504 14.47 14.15 1.06
C ASP A 504 13.24 14.30 1.93
N VAL A 505 12.10 14.46 1.31
CA VAL A 505 10.80 14.51 1.97
C VAL A 505 9.89 13.42 1.37
N PHE A 506 9.23 12.65 2.20
CA PHE A 506 8.16 11.76 1.78
C PHE A 506 6.81 12.39 2.12
N ALA A 507 6.01 12.67 1.12
CA ALA A 507 4.71 13.34 1.20
C ALA A 507 3.67 12.45 0.53
N ILE A 508 2.56 12.67 0.71
CA ILE A 508 1.48 12.92 1.60
C ILE A 508 0.95 11.55 1.99
N THR A 509 1.13 11.16 3.21
CA THR A 509 0.82 9.79 3.60
C THR A 509 -0.65 9.64 3.93
N ASP A 510 -1.37 8.83 3.16
CA ASP A 510 -2.70 8.38 3.54
C ASP A 510 -2.62 7.27 4.61
N SER A 511 -3.45 7.37 5.64
CA SER A 511 -3.49 6.39 6.73
C SER A 511 -3.87 4.98 6.28
N GLY A 512 -4.56 4.83 5.17
CA GLY A 512 -4.97 3.56 4.56
C GLY A 512 -3.90 2.88 3.71
N SER A 513 -2.84 3.59 3.32
CA SER A 513 -1.81 3.05 2.44
C SER A 513 -0.77 2.22 3.19
N GLN A 514 -0.57 0.98 2.76
CA GLN A 514 0.49 0.11 3.29
C GLN A 514 1.88 0.60 2.86
N LEU A 515 2.02 1.11 1.63
CA LEU A 515 3.26 1.72 1.16
C LEU A 515 3.64 2.89 2.07
N SER A 516 2.73 3.82 2.29
CA SER A 516 2.94 4.96 3.19
C SER A 516 3.35 4.52 4.60
N SER A 517 2.73 3.46 5.12
CA SER A 517 3.02 2.94 6.45
C SER A 517 4.43 2.37 6.56
N LEU A 518 4.82 1.50 5.62
CA LEU A 518 6.12 0.83 5.63
C LEU A 518 7.27 1.79 5.31
N VAL A 519 7.10 2.66 4.32
CA VAL A 519 8.08 3.70 3.98
C VAL A 519 8.29 4.64 5.17
N SER A 520 7.22 5.11 5.80
CA SER A 520 7.31 5.97 6.98
C SER A 520 8.06 5.31 8.13
N GLY A 521 7.77 4.02 8.38
CA GLY A 521 8.49 3.24 9.39
C GLY A 521 9.97 3.07 9.06
N PHE A 522 10.29 2.76 7.80
CA PHE A 522 11.67 2.60 7.32
C PHE A 522 12.46 3.90 7.46
N ARG A 523 11.88 5.04 7.08
CA ARG A 523 12.45 6.37 7.24
C ARG A 523 12.64 6.76 8.71
N THR A 524 11.70 6.38 9.57
CA THR A 524 11.83 6.58 11.02
C THR A 524 12.94 5.72 11.60
N TYR A 525 13.04 4.45 11.18
CA TYR A 525 14.00 3.49 11.70
C TYR A 525 15.45 3.83 11.32
N TYR A 526 15.71 4.10 10.04
CA TYR A 526 17.07 4.33 9.53
C TYR A 526 17.43 5.80 9.33
N GLY A 527 16.48 6.71 9.28
CA GLY A 527 16.69 8.11 8.89
C GLY A 527 17.37 8.97 9.95
N GLY A 528 17.49 8.50 11.22
CA GLY A 528 18.13 9.25 12.29
C GLY A 528 17.55 10.65 12.52
N GLY A 529 16.26 10.85 12.26
CA GLY A 529 15.56 12.12 12.34
C GLY A 529 15.66 13.00 11.07
N ARG A 530 16.55 12.67 10.14
CA ARG A 530 16.82 13.46 8.91
C ARG A 530 15.97 13.04 7.70
N ALA A 531 14.86 12.36 7.91
CA ALA A 531 13.98 11.86 6.85
C ALA A 531 12.53 12.26 7.14
N PRO A 532 12.15 13.55 7.00
CA PRO A 532 10.82 14.03 7.29
C PRO A 532 9.77 13.34 6.43
N THR A 533 8.62 13.06 7.05
CA THR A 533 7.47 12.42 6.41
C THR A 533 6.23 13.25 6.69
N LEU A 534 5.66 13.84 5.63
CA LEU A 534 4.47 14.69 5.73
C LEU A 534 3.21 13.84 5.93
N ARG A 535 2.48 14.11 7.01
CA ARG A 535 1.23 13.42 7.37
C ARG A 535 0.18 14.43 7.78
N PRO A 536 -0.55 15.03 6.84
CA PRO A 536 -1.62 15.96 7.19
C PRO A 536 -2.74 15.21 7.92
N SER A 537 -3.32 15.86 8.93
CA SER A 537 -4.59 15.39 9.48
C SER A 537 -5.70 15.71 8.50
N LYS A 538 -6.30 14.69 7.87
CA LYS A 538 -7.36 14.88 6.87
C LYS A 538 -8.58 15.61 7.42
N MET A 539 -8.93 15.40 8.70
CA MET A 539 -10.01 16.13 9.37
C MET A 539 -9.70 17.63 9.47
N ARG A 540 -8.52 17.97 9.99
CA ARG A 540 -8.11 19.39 10.13
C ARG A 540 -7.90 20.05 8.77
N LEU A 541 -7.38 19.32 7.80
CA LEU A 541 -7.23 19.84 6.44
C LEU A 541 -8.61 20.11 5.82
N ALA A 542 -9.57 19.21 5.98
CA ALA A 542 -10.93 19.41 5.51
C ALA A 542 -11.60 20.63 6.18
N GLU A 543 -11.38 20.83 7.49
CA GLU A 543 -11.83 22.00 8.22
C GLU A 543 -11.24 23.30 7.64
N ILE A 544 -9.91 23.35 7.40
CA ILE A 544 -9.24 24.49 6.80
C ILE A 544 -9.78 24.77 5.38
N LEU A 545 -9.94 23.72 4.58
CA LEU A 545 -10.41 23.80 3.21
C LEU A 545 -11.90 24.17 3.10
N SER A 546 -12.71 23.91 4.13
CA SER A 546 -14.11 24.35 4.16
C SER A 546 -14.27 25.88 4.13
N GLU A 547 -13.25 26.59 4.59
CA GLU A 547 -13.18 28.05 4.57
C GLU A 547 -12.58 28.62 3.26
N ASN A 548 -12.45 27.82 2.20
CA ASN A 548 -11.74 28.20 0.96
C ASN A 548 -12.25 29.51 0.31
N HIS A 549 -13.50 29.89 0.55
CA HIS A 549 -14.08 31.12 0.01
C HIS A 549 -13.69 32.39 0.78
N THR A 550 -13.26 32.27 2.03
CA THR A 550 -13.03 33.40 2.95
C THR A 550 -11.60 33.47 3.46
N ILE A 551 -10.93 32.34 3.67
CA ILE A 551 -9.59 32.28 4.26
C ILE A 551 -8.55 33.03 3.43
N SER A 552 -7.67 33.80 4.09
CA SER A 552 -6.51 34.41 3.44
C SER A 552 -5.41 33.35 3.19
N TRP A 553 -4.52 33.59 2.20
CA TRP A 553 -3.40 32.68 1.96
C TRP A 553 -2.49 32.56 3.19
N LYS A 554 -2.20 33.67 3.86
CA LYS A 554 -1.36 33.70 5.07
C LYS A 554 -1.93 32.86 6.20
N ASP A 555 -3.25 32.90 6.41
CA ASP A 555 -3.92 32.10 7.45
C ASP A 555 -3.95 30.62 7.05
N PHE A 556 -4.21 30.32 5.78
CA PHE A 556 -4.15 28.97 5.23
C PHE A 556 -2.75 28.36 5.44
N GLU A 557 -1.71 29.08 5.05
CA GLU A 557 -0.31 28.68 5.23
C GLU A 557 0.04 28.44 6.69
N ALA A 558 -0.31 29.36 7.59
CA ALA A 558 -0.04 29.22 9.01
C ALA A 558 -0.74 28.01 9.62
N ARG A 559 -2.01 27.77 9.29
CA ARG A 559 -2.80 26.65 9.83
C ARG A 559 -2.31 25.31 9.28
N VAL A 560 -1.97 25.22 8.01
CA VAL A 560 -1.38 24.01 7.40
C VAL A 560 -0.01 23.72 8.00
N THR A 561 0.85 24.71 8.12
CA THR A 561 2.18 24.56 8.72
C THR A 561 2.10 24.06 10.16
N ASN A 562 1.23 24.66 10.98
CA ASN A 562 1.01 24.21 12.36
C ASN A 562 0.48 22.77 12.44
N MET A 563 -0.48 22.41 11.59
CA MET A 563 -1.03 21.06 11.51
C MET A 563 0.07 20.03 11.20
N ILE A 564 0.94 20.33 10.25
CA ILE A 564 2.05 19.43 9.88
C ILE A 564 3.12 19.40 10.97
N ALA A 565 3.47 20.54 11.61
CA ALA A 565 4.44 20.60 12.70
C ALA A 565 4.04 19.70 13.87
N GLU A 566 2.78 19.74 14.29
CA GLU A 566 2.26 18.85 15.32
C GLU A 566 2.36 17.38 14.95
N ALA A 567 2.19 17.04 13.65
CA ALA A 567 2.35 15.68 13.16
C ALA A 567 3.83 15.20 13.14
N GLN A 568 4.80 16.14 13.15
CA GLN A 568 6.24 15.83 13.24
C GLN A 568 6.72 15.53 14.66
N THR A 569 5.89 15.74 15.69
CA THR A 569 6.26 15.46 17.08
C THR A 569 6.75 14.01 17.23
N VAL A 570 7.91 13.85 17.85
CA VAL A 570 8.52 12.54 18.10
C VAL A 570 7.79 11.85 19.25
N ARG A 571 7.14 10.74 18.94
CA ARG A 571 6.36 9.96 19.90
C ARG A 571 6.82 8.51 19.92
N LEU A 572 6.71 7.88 21.09
CA LEU A 572 6.80 6.43 21.23
C LEU A 572 5.62 5.74 20.51
N ARG A 573 5.81 4.49 20.15
CA ARG A 573 4.74 3.66 19.61
C ARG A 573 3.62 3.54 20.65
N GLY A 574 2.40 3.92 20.27
CA GLY A 574 1.22 3.73 21.09
C GLY A 574 0.74 2.27 21.08
N TRP A 575 -0.05 1.90 22.09
CA TRP A 575 -0.70 0.60 22.18
C TRP A 575 -1.55 0.30 20.93
N GLY A 576 -1.50 -0.93 20.44
CA GLY A 576 -2.20 -1.37 19.23
C GLY A 576 -1.68 -0.77 17.92
N ARG A 577 -0.62 0.05 17.95
CA ARG A 577 -0.05 0.65 16.73
C ARG A 577 0.97 -0.27 16.09
N SER A 578 0.96 -0.26 14.75
CA SER A 578 1.88 -1.09 13.95
C SER A 578 3.34 -0.67 14.16
N ILE A 579 4.20 -1.62 14.53
CA ILE A 579 5.65 -1.44 14.59
C ILE A 579 6.26 -1.12 13.23
N TYR A 580 5.62 -1.56 12.15
CA TYR A 580 6.07 -1.30 10.78
C TYR A 580 5.88 0.16 10.36
N LYS A 581 4.96 0.88 11.01
CA LYS A 581 4.71 2.32 10.80
C LYS A 581 5.39 3.18 11.88
N GLN A 582 5.40 2.70 13.12
CA GLN A 582 5.89 3.43 14.30
C GLN A 582 6.91 2.57 15.07
N PRO A 583 8.16 2.47 14.59
CA PRO A 583 9.16 1.58 15.17
C PRO A 583 9.83 2.13 16.45
N ARG A 584 9.52 3.33 16.93
CA ARG A 584 10.09 3.89 18.17
C ARG A 584 9.50 3.21 19.39
N CYS A 585 9.98 2.01 19.69
CA CYS A 585 9.73 1.22 20.89
C CYS A 585 10.98 0.41 21.22
N HIS A 586 11.13 -0.04 22.45
CA HIS A 586 12.34 -0.71 22.93
C HIS A 586 12.67 -1.99 22.16
N GLU A 587 11.68 -2.63 21.60
CA GLU A 587 11.85 -3.84 20.79
C GLU A 587 12.54 -3.55 19.47
N CYS A 588 12.34 -2.37 18.90
CA CYS A 588 12.82 -2.03 17.56
C CYS A 588 13.97 -1.02 17.58
N MET A 589 13.89 0.00 18.44
CA MET A 589 14.85 1.09 18.48
C MET A 589 15.30 1.37 19.91
N CYS A 590 16.58 1.57 20.08
CA CYS A 590 17.18 1.93 21.35
C CYS A 590 17.39 3.45 21.44
N ARG A 591 17.18 3.98 22.62
CA ARG A 591 17.48 5.37 22.93
C ARG A 591 18.87 5.46 23.52
N PHE A 592 19.75 6.20 22.88
CA PHE A 592 21.05 6.56 23.46
C PHE A 592 20.87 7.82 24.30
N GLN A 593 21.42 7.78 25.50
CA GLN A 593 21.46 8.92 26.43
C GLN A 593 22.44 9.95 25.94
#